data_881a9696320b44e742a24cdcde84a89e
#
_entry.id   881a9696320b44e742a24cdcde84a89e
#
_cell.length_a   1.000
_cell.length_b   1.000
_cell.length_c   1.000
_cell.angle_alpha   90.00
_cell.angle_beta   90.00
_cell.angle_gamma   90.00
#
_symmetry.space_group_name_H-M   'P 1'
#
loop_
_entity.id
_entity.type
_entity.pdbx_description
1 polymer ?
#
loop_
_entity_poly.entity_id
_entity_poly.type
_entity_poly.pdbx_seq_one_letter_code
_entity_poly.pdbx_strand_id
1 'polypeptide(L)'
;MGKFHTTLPQSHIPWILSQPVFFVSTAPLSPQGHINVSPKGTFPNINSFGYIPSHDSDPRKPAQFWYLDLSGSGSETISHLYEPGNGRITIMFCEFRKAAPRIVRLFGRGKVLENGTKEFEEWTKKEGVEVIPGARSVVVVEVELVGDSCGFAVPVMEFRERREVLNEVFRKRVERAEKGVSEESMQR
;
A
#
# COMPACT_ATOMS: atom_id res chain seq x y z
N MET A 1 -15.21 14.29 17.17
CA MET A 1 -15.86 14.41 15.86
C MET A 1 -14.82 14.21 14.77
N GLY A 2 -15.17 13.46 13.72
CA GLY A 2 -14.30 13.31 12.56
C GLY A 2 -14.15 14.61 11.79
N LYS A 3 -12.99 14.82 11.18
CA LYS A 3 -12.70 15.96 10.30
C LYS A 3 -12.35 15.46 8.91
N PHE A 4 -12.70 16.27 7.90
CA PHE A 4 -12.28 16.03 6.53
C PHE A 4 -11.33 17.15 6.08
N HIS A 5 -10.32 16.78 5.30
CA HIS A 5 -9.31 17.67 4.75
C HIS A 5 -9.13 17.37 3.26
N THR A 6 -8.90 18.38 2.45
CA THR A 6 -8.58 18.23 1.03
C THR A 6 -7.13 17.76 0.81
N THR A 7 -6.27 17.93 1.81
CA THR A 7 -4.88 17.49 1.79
C THR A 7 -4.53 16.85 3.12
N LEU A 8 -3.56 15.92 3.14
CA LEU A 8 -3.08 15.33 4.37
C LEU A 8 -2.34 16.38 5.22
N PRO A 9 -2.80 16.67 6.45
CA PRO A 9 -2.09 17.60 7.34
C PRO A 9 -0.65 17.16 7.56
N GLN A 10 0.30 18.09 7.48
CA GLN A 10 1.73 17.82 7.61
C GLN A 10 2.08 17.04 8.89
N SER A 11 1.40 17.34 9.99
CA SER A 11 1.57 16.64 11.28
C SER A 11 1.16 15.16 11.26
N HIS A 12 0.39 14.71 10.25
CA HIS A 12 -0.05 13.33 10.12
C HIS A 12 0.93 12.47 9.34
N ILE A 13 1.77 13.07 8.48
CA ILE A 13 2.71 12.34 7.61
C ILE A 13 3.68 11.46 8.41
N PRO A 14 4.42 11.95 9.41
CA PRO A 14 5.32 11.11 10.20
C PRO A 14 4.57 9.99 10.93
N TRP A 15 3.34 10.26 11.37
CA TRP A 15 2.54 9.26 12.05
C TRP A 15 2.09 8.14 11.10
N ILE A 16 1.54 8.43 9.92
CA ILE A 16 1.16 7.37 8.96
C ILE A 16 2.38 6.55 8.53
N LEU A 17 3.54 7.19 8.29
CA LEU A 17 4.76 6.51 7.91
C LEU A 17 5.36 5.64 9.03
N SER A 18 4.98 5.88 10.30
CA SER A 18 5.39 5.06 11.44
C SER A 18 4.50 3.84 11.71
N GLN A 19 3.37 3.71 11.00
CA GLN A 19 2.43 2.60 11.27
C GLN A 19 2.98 1.27 10.77
N PRO A 20 2.92 0.18 11.58
CA PRO A 20 3.40 -1.14 11.20
C PRO A 20 2.47 -1.86 10.22
N VAL A 21 1.24 -1.40 10.10
CA VAL A 21 0.19 -1.96 9.23
C VAL A 21 -0.74 -0.86 8.76
N PHE A 22 -1.21 -0.97 7.53
CA PHE A 22 -2.34 -0.21 7.01
C PHE A 22 -3.31 -1.14 6.28
N PHE A 23 -4.51 -0.67 6.02
CA PHE A 23 -5.55 -1.43 5.35
C PHE A 23 -5.87 -0.79 4.01
N VAL A 24 -6.01 -1.62 2.99
CA VAL A 24 -6.40 -1.22 1.64
C VAL A 24 -7.80 -1.75 1.37
N SER A 25 -8.73 -0.88 1.03
CA SER A 25 -10.09 -1.25 0.67
C SER A 25 -10.41 -0.80 -0.74
N THR A 26 -10.99 -1.71 -1.53
CA THR A 26 -11.49 -1.48 -2.88
C THR A 26 -12.82 -2.18 -3.07
N ALA A 27 -13.60 -1.73 -4.05
CA ALA A 27 -14.86 -2.35 -4.41
C ALA A 27 -15.04 -2.36 -5.92
N PRO A 28 -15.68 -3.37 -6.51
CA PRO A 28 -16.05 -3.36 -7.92
C PRO A 28 -17.17 -2.34 -8.17
N LEU A 29 -17.44 -2.03 -9.42
CA LEU A 29 -18.60 -1.22 -9.82
C LEU A 29 -19.89 -2.03 -9.74
N SER A 30 -19.80 -3.35 -9.95
CA SER A 30 -20.94 -4.25 -9.86
C SER A 30 -21.52 -4.29 -8.44
N PRO A 31 -22.83 -4.10 -8.27
CA PRO A 31 -23.47 -4.22 -6.95
C PRO A 31 -23.50 -5.65 -6.41
N GLN A 32 -23.25 -6.67 -7.25
CA GLN A 32 -23.15 -8.08 -6.86
C GLN A 32 -21.71 -8.46 -6.43
N GLY A 33 -20.73 -7.60 -6.66
CA GLY A 33 -19.35 -7.84 -6.27
C GLY A 33 -19.10 -7.59 -4.78
N HIS A 34 -18.01 -8.14 -4.27
CA HIS A 34 -17.65 -8.02 -2.86
C HIS A 34 -16.63 -6.90 -2.62
N ILE A 35 -16.80 -6.17 -1.52
CA ILE A 35 -15.79 -5.21 -1.05
C ILE A 35 -14.59 -5.98 -0.54
N ASN A 36 -13.41 -5.66 -1.04
CA ASN A 36 -12.16 -6.22 -0.55
C ASN A 36 -11.56 -5.31 0.54
N VAL A 37 -11.03 -5.91 1.60
CA VAL A 37 -10.23 -5.23 2.63
C VAL A 37 -8.99 -6.07 2.90
N SER A 38 -7.81 -5.53 2.59
CA SER A 38 -6.52 -6.22 2.75
C SER A 38 -5.62 -5.49 3.73
N PRO A 39 -5.14 -6.15 4.81
CA PRO A 39 -4.06 -5.61 5.63
C PRO A 39 -2.73 -5.66 4.87
N LYS A 40 -1.95 -4.59 4.97
CA LYS A 40 -0.61 -4.50 4.39
C LYS A 40 0.39 -4.19 5.50
N GLY A 41 1.34 -5.08 5.69
CA GLY A 41 2.46 -4.86 6.61
C GLY A 41 3.48 -3.88 6.00
N THR A 42 4.18 -3.17 6.85
CA THR A 42 5.26 -2.25 6.47
C THR A 42 6.61 -2.84 6.84
N PHE A 43 7.65 -2.51 6.09
CA PHE A 43 9.02 -2.99 6.35
C PHE A 43 9.91 -1.81 6.79
N PRO A 44 10.51 -1.83 7.99
CA PRO A 44 11.18 -0.66 8.57
C PRO A 44 12.45 -0.25 7.84
N ASN A 45 13.12 -1.21 7.22
CA ASN A 45 14.41 -1.01 6.53
C ASN A 45 14.26 -0.85 5.02
N ILE A 46 13.03 -0.89 4.52
CA ILE A 46 12.72 -0.81 3.10
C ILE A 46 11.61 0.20 2.93
N ASN A 47 11.80 1.14 2.04
CA ASN A 47 10.78 2.12 1.69
C ASN A 47 9.67 1.42 0.90
N SER A 48 8.81 0.65 1.61
CA SER A 48 7.75 -0.17 1.01
C SER A 48 6.45 0.58 0.76
N PHE A 49 6.34 1.79 1.27
CA PHE A 49 5.23 2.72 1.05
C PHE A 49 5.68 4.14 1.37
N GLY A 50 4.99 5.12 0.83
CA GLY A 50 5.31 6.52 1.04
C GLY A 50 4.18 7.47 0.71
N TYR A 51 4.44 8.74 0.98
CA TYR A 51 3.55 9.84 0.68
C TYR A 51 4.32 10.93 -0.06
N ILE A 52 3.80 11.33 -1.21
CA ILE A 52 4.33 12.40 -2.04
C ILE A 52 3.35 13.57 -1.91
N PRO A 53 3.74 14.67 -1.26
CA PRO A 53 2.86 15.83 -1.13
C PRO A 53 2.56 16.46 -2.49
N SER A 54 1.41 17.13 -2.59
CA SER A 54 1.13 18.00 -3.73
C SER A 54 2.16 19.12 -3.77
N HIS A 55 2.64 19.47 -4.96
CA HIS A 55 3.55 20.61 -5.12
C HIS A 55 2.76 21.91 -5.25
N ASP A 56 3.09 22.91 -4.45
CA ASP A 56 2.51 24.26 -4.55
C ASP A 56 2.74 24.88 -5.94
N SER A 57 3.82 24.44 -6.63
CA SER A 57 4.15 24.88 -7.98
C SER A 57 3.28 24.27 -9.09
N ASP A 58 2.59 23.17 -8.84
CA ASP A 58 1.65 22.57 -9.79
C ASP A 58 0.43 21.99 -9.06
N PRO A 59 -0.62 22.80 -8.80
CA PRO A 59 -1.81 22.37 -8.10
C PRO A 59 -2.63 21.30 -8.86
N ARG A 60 -2.26 21.01 -10.12
CA ARG A 60 -2.86 19.91 -10.89
C ARG A 60 -2.29 18.53 -10.54
N LYS A 61 -1.20 18.49 -9.78
CA LYS A 61 -0.61 17.24 -9.27
C LYS A 61 -1.12 16.99 -7.86
N PRO A 62 -2.09 16.10 -7.68
CA PRO A 62 -2.60 15.75 -6.36
C PRO A 62 -1.49 15.09 -5.52
N ALA A 63 -1.65 15.18 -4.22
CA ALA A 63 -0.83 14.39 -3.32
C ALA A 63 -1.03 12.90 -3.60
N GLN A 64 0.03 12.11 -3.47
CA GLN A 64 0.00 10.70 -3.75
C GLN A 64 0.43 9.90 -2.52
N PHE A 65 -0.28 8.81 -2.27
CA PHE A 65 0.17 7.72 -1.42
C PHE A 65 0.53 6.54 -2.30
N TRP A 66 1.60 5.82 -1.99
CA TRP A 66 1.99 4.64 -2.76
C TRP A 66 2.45 3.51 -1.85
N TYR A 67 2.35 2.28 -2.34
CA TYR A 67 2.91 1.11 -1.66
C TYR A 67 3.32 0.02 -2.66
N LEU A 68 4.36 -0.75 -2.28
CA LEU A 68 4.73 -1.98 -2.96
C LEU A 68 3.70 -3.06 -2.63
N ASP A 69 3.08 -3.64 -3.66
CA ASP A 69 2.17 -4.76 -3.52
C ASP A 69 2.93 -6.06 -3.80
N LEU A 70 2.97 -6.94 -2.79
CA LEU A 70 3.71 -8.19 -2.86
C LEU A 70 2.84 -9.29 -3.45
N SER A 71 3.49 -10.22 -4.18
CA SER A 71 2.83 -11.41 -4.73
C SER A 71 2.19 -12.24 -3.63
N GLY A 72 0.92 -12.51 -3.80
CA GLY A 72 0.09 -13.32 -2.91
C GLY A 72 -1.06 -13.92 -3.72
N SER A 73 -1.93 -14.70 -3.07
CA SER A 73 -3.09 -15.34 -3.71
C SER A 73 -4.20 -14.35 -4.08
N GLY A 74 -4.28 -13.18 -3.40
CA GLY A 74 -5.32 -12.18 -3.64
C GLY A 74 -4.96 -11.25 -4.78
N SER A 75 -5.91 -11.01 -5.69
CA SER A 75 -5.79 -10.07 -6.82
C SER A 75 -6.93 -9.04 -6.86
N GLU A 76 -7.83 -9.05 -5.88
CA GLU A 76 -9.07 -8.27 -5.87
C GLU A 76 -8.78 -6.77 -5.97
N THR A 77 -7.79 -6.26 -5.23
CA THR A 77 -7.41 -4.85 -5.29
C THR A 77 -7.01 -4.46 -6.71
N ILE A 78 -6.12 -5.22 -7.35
CA ILE A 78 -5.65 -4.96 -8.71
C ILE A 78 -6.82 -5.05 -9.70
N SER A 79 -7.64 -6.09 -9.59
CA SER A 79 -8.80 -6.29 -10.45
C SER A 79 -9.79 -5.12 -10.38
N HIS A 80 -10.11 -4.64 -9.16
CA HIS A 80 -10.98 -3.49 -8.98
C HIS A 80 -10.39 -2.18 -9.54
N LEU A 81 -9.05 -2.02 -9.44
CA LEU A 81 -8.38 -0.84 -9.98
C LEU A 81 -8.30 -0.86 -11.51
N TYR A 82 -8.26 -2.05 -12.14
CA TYR A 82 -8.28 -2.19 -13.60
C TYR A 82 -9.68 -2.12 -14.20
N GLU A 83 -10.72 -2.26 -13.38
CA GLU A 83 -12.09 -2.17 -13.88
C GLU A 83 -12.34 -0.79 -14.51
N PRO A 84 -12.73 -0.71 -15.80
CA PRO A 84 -12.91 0.56 -16.50
C PRO A 84 -13.89 1.50 -15.77
N GLY A 85 -13.46 2.73 -15.52
CA GLY A 85 -14.26 3.74 -14.80
C GLY A 85 -14.24 3.60 -13.28
N ASN A 86 -13.56 2.60 -12.72
CA ASN A 86 -13.41 2.43 -11.29
C ASN A 86 -12.18 3.19 -10.74
N GLY A 87 -11.22 2.52 -10.16
CA GLY A 87 -10.04 3.09 -9.52
C GLY A 87 -10.27 3.52 -8.07
N ARG A 88 -11.48 3.37 -7.51
CA ARG A 88 -11.79 3.77 -6.13
C ARG A 88 -11.02 2.95 -5.12
N ILE A 89 -10.32 3.64 -4.23
CA ILE A 89 -9.50 3.01 -3.20
C ILE A 89 -9.52 3.83 -1.91
N THR A 90 -9.48 3.14 -0.78
CA THR A 90 -9.29 3.75 0.53
C THR A 90 -8.10 3.11 1.21
N ILE A 91 -7.17 3.93 1.69
CA ILE A 91 -6.08 3.51 2.58
C ILE A 91 -6.44 3.94 3.99
N MET A 92 -6.44 3.01 4.94
CA MET A 92 -6.77 3.31 6.33
C MET A 92 -5.60 2.98 7.25
N PHE A 93 -5.21 3.94 8.05
CA PHE A 93 -4.28 3.80 9.17
C PHE A 93 -5.04 3.85 10.49
N CYS A 94 -4.63 3.02 11.44
CA CYS A 94 -5.24 2.95 12.75
C CYS A 94 -4.17 2.87 13.84
N GLU A 95 -4.27 3.72 14.87
CA GLU A 95 -3.39 3.63 16.03
C GLU A 95 -3.86 2.54 16.98
N PHE A 96 -3.05 1.51 17.12
CA PHE A 96 -3.29 0.40 18.03
C PHE A 96 -2.44 0.44 19.30
N ARG A 97 -1.35 1.22 19.33
CA ARG A 97 -0.31 1.14 20.38
C ARG A 97 -0.41 2.21 21.45
N LYS A 98 -1.02 3.35 21.12
CA LYS A 98 -1.05 4.52 21.99
C LYS A 98 -2.42 4.75 22.60
N ALA A 99 -2.44 5.35 23.79
CA ALA A 99 -3.68 5.73 24.46
C ALA A 99 -4.47 6.83 23.72
N ALA A 100 -3.82 7.63 22.87
CA ALA A 100 -4.47 8.61 22.01
C ALA A 100 -4.85 7.97 20.67
N PRO A 101 -6.06 7.43 20.53
CA PRO A 101 -6.48 6.69 19.36
C PRO A 101 -6.71 7.64 18.18
N ARG A 102 -6.20 7.24 17.01
CA ARG A 102 -6.37 7.97 15.75
C ARG A 102 -6.67 7.01 14.62
N ILE A 103 -7.59 7.38 13.76
CA ILE A 103 -7.83 6.70 12.49
C ILE A 103 -7.75 7.74 11.38
N VAL A 104 -6.89 7.49 10.39
CA VAL A 104 -6.79 8.33 9.18
C VAL A 104 -7.15 7.49 7.97
N ARG A 105 -8.00 8.04 7.10
CA ARG A 105 -8.37 7.44 5.82
C ARG A 105 -7.98 8.36 4.70
N LEU A 106 -7.26 7.81 3.72
CA LEU A 106 -6.97 8.47 2.45
C LEU A 106 -7.94 7.88 1.42
N PHE A 107 -8.84 8.69 0.91
CA PHE A 107 -9.76 8.33 -0.17
C PHE A 107 -9.21 8.85 -1.47
N GLY A 108 -9.27 8.05 -2.54
CA GLY A 108 -8.75 8.49 -3.82
C GLY A 108 -8.91 7.49 -4.96
N ARG A 109 -8.09 7.71 -6.00
CA ARG A 109 -8.00 6.89 -7.19
C ARG A 109 -6.67 6.19 -7.24
N GLY A 110 -6.71 4.86 -7.35
CA GLY A 110 -5.53 4.02 -7.44
C GLY A 110 -5.18 3.67 -8.88
N LYS A 111 -3.89 3.64 -9.17
CA LYS A 111 -3.30 3.13 -10.40
C LYS A 111 -2.30 2.03 -10.04
N VAL A 112 -2.29 0.96 -10.84
CA VAL A 112 -1.35 -0.16 -10.69
C VAL A 112 -0.24 -0.01 -11.71
N LEU A 113 1.01 -0.04 -11.25
CA LEU A 113 2.20 -0.12 -12.08
C LEU A 113 2.78 -1.52 -11.91
N GLU A 114 2.67 -2.36 -12.93
CA GLU A 114 3.11 -3.75 -12.84
C GLU A 114 4.62 -3.90 -12.99
N ASN A 115 5.24 -4.71 -12.15
CA ASN A 115 6.66 -5.03 -12.24
C ASN A 115 6.97 -5.68 -13.61
N GLY A 116 8.09 -5.27 -14.20
CA GLY A 116 8.50 -5.66 -15.56
C GLY A 116 7.94 -4.77 -16.66
N THR A 117 7.16 -3.72 -16.34
CA THR A 117 6.74 -2.70 -17.29
C THR A 117 7.67 -1.49 -17.23
N LYS A 118 7.82 -0.80 -18.38
CA LYS A 118 8.60 0.44 -18.47
C LYS A 118 8.10 1.52 -17.49
N GLU A 119 6.79 1.62 -17.33
CA GLU A 119 6.18 2.60 -16.42
C GLU A 119 6.55 2.33 -14.95
N PHE A 120 6.57 1.07 -14.55
CA PHE A 120 7.02 0.68 -13.21
C PHE A 120 8.49 1.04 -12.99
N GLU A 121 9.37 0.71 -13.95
CA GLU A 121 10.80 0.99 -13.85
C GLU A 121 11.10 2.49 -13.79
N GLU A 122 10.46 3.28 -14.65
CA GLU A 122 10.61 4.73 -14.68
C GLU A 122 10.13 5.36 -13.37
N TRP A 123 8.98 4.91 -12.85
CA TRP A 123 8.39 5.44 -11.64
C TRP A 123 9.25 5.09 -10.40
N THR A 124 9.62 3.82 -10.23
CA THR A 124 10.43 3.37 -9.08
C THR A 124 11.80 4.04 -9.06
N LYS A 125 12.43 4.21 -10.22
CA LYS A 125 13.69 4.95 -10.35
C LYS A 125 13.54 6.41 -9.97
N LYS A 126 12.50 7.08 -10.46
CA LYS A 126 12.21 8.49 -10.19
C LYS A 126 11.99 8.74 -8.70
N GLU A 127 11.20 7.89 -8.04
CA GLU A 127 10.85 8.04 -6.63
C GLU A 127 11.88 7.38 -5.67
N GLY A 128 12.95 6.79 -6.21
CA GLY A 128 14.02 6.17 -5.41
C GLY A 128 13.52 4.94 -4.61
N VAL A 129 12.57 4.19 -5.16
CA VAL A 129 11.97 3.04 -4.48
C VAL A 129 12.83 1.80 -4.73
N GLU A 130 13.30 1.18 -3.65
CA GLU A 130 13.96 -0.12 -3.71
C GLU A 130 12.93 -1.24 -3.91
N VAL A 131 13.03 -1.92 -5.06
CA VAL A 131 12.12 -3.03 -5.40
C VAL A 131 12.60 -4.30 -4.72
N ILE A 132 11.82 -4.81 -3.78
CA ILE A 132 12.13 -6.05 -3.07
C ILE A 132 11.68 -7.28 -3.84
N PRO A 133 12.35 -8.45 -3.67
CA PRO A 133 11.90 -9.70 -4.23
C PRO A 133 10.45 -10.02 -3.87
N GLY A 134 9.66 -10.39 -4.88
CA GLY A 134 8.24 -10.66 -4.71
C GLY A 134 7.30 -9.46 -4.86
N ALA A 135 7.83 -8.25 -5.07
CA ALA A 135 7.01 -7.11 -5.47
C ALA A 135 6.45 -7.35 -6.87
N ARG A 136 5.12 -7.43 -7.00
CA ARG A 136 4.44 -7.61 -8.29
C ARG A 136 4.01 -6.30 -8.92
N SER A 137 3.82 -5.27 -8.11
CA SER A 137 3.42 -3.94 -8.58
C SER A 137 3.70 -2.86 -7.53
N VAL A 138 3.63 -1.61 -7.97
CA VAL A 138 3.38 -0.45 -7.11
C VAL A 138 1.94 -0.02 -7.32
N VAL A 139 1.20 0.20 -6.24
CA VAL A 139 -0.09 0.87 -6.29
C VAL A 139 0.12 2.33 -5.89
N VAL A 140 -0.18 3.23 -6.80
CA VAL A 140 -0.11 4.69 -6.60
C VAL A 140 -1.53 5.23 -6.45
N VAL A 141 -1.79 5.94 -5.37
CA VAL A 141 -3.12 6.48 -5.04
C VAL A 141 -3.07 7.99 -5.09
N GLU A 142 -3.80 8.61 -6.00
CA GLU A 142 -4.07 10.03 -5.99
C GLU A 142 -5.08 10.34 -4.89
N VAL A 143 -4.65 11.11 -3.88
CA VAL A 143 -5.46 11.39 -2.69
C VAL A 143 -6.42 12.55 -2.97
N GLU A 144 -7.71 12.27 -2.95
CA GLU A 144 -8.78 13.23 -3.20
C GLU A 144 -9.33 13.84 -1.91
N LEU A 145 -9.36 13.03 -0.83
CA LEU A 145 -9.94 13.42 0.46
C LEU A 145 -9.25 12.67 1.60
N VAL A 146 -9.08 13.34 2.73
CA VAL A 146 -8.52 12.75 3.95
C VAL A 146 -9.56 12.84 5.06
N GLY A 147 -9.90 11.70 5.67
CA GLY A 147 -10.75 11.63 6.85
C GLY A 147 -9.90 11.36 8.10
N ASP A 148 -9.98 12.24 9.10
CA ASP A 148 -9.37 12.05 10.41
C ASP A 148 -10.48 11.85 11.46
N SER A 149 -10.34 10.80 12.28
CA SER A 149 -11.31 10.48 13.33
C SER A 149 -10.63 9.84 14.53
N CYS A 150 -11.27 9.94 15.69
CA CYS A 150 -10.84 9.22 16.88
C CYS A 150 -11.21 7.72 16.77
N GLY A 151 -10.41 6.88 17.42
CA GLY A 151 -10.60 5.43 17.45
C GLY A 151 -10.86 4.92 18.87
N PHE A 152 -11.64 5.61 19.70
CA PHE A 152 -11.83 5.26 21.13
C PHE A 152 -12.36 3.84 21.38
N ALA A 153 -13.08 3.26 20.40
CA ALA A 153 -13.54 1.88 20.48
C ALA A 153 -12.51 0.86 19.97
N VAL A 154 -11.37 1.31 19.43
CA VAL A 154 -10.30 0.42 18.96
C VAL A 154 -9.50 -0.06 20.14
N PRO A 155 -9.27 -1.37 20.31
CA PRO A 155 -8.48 -1.89 21.41
C PRO A 155 -7.00 -1.50 21.27
N VAL A 156 -6.31 -1.39 22.40
CA VAL A 156 -4.85 -1.27 22.42
C VAL A 156 -4.25 -2.63 22.14
N MET A 157 -3.30 -2.68 21.20
CA MET A 157 -2.57 -3.89 20.82
C MET A 157 -1.08 -3.64 20.88
N GLU A 158 -0.32 -4.63 21.34
CA GLU A 158 1.12 -4.60 21.29
C GLU A 158 1.63 -5.16 19.96
N PHE A 159 2.49 -4.37 19.30
CA PHE A 159 3.19 -4.85 18.12
C PHE A 159 4.38 -5.69 18.56
N ARG A 160 4.34 -7.00 18.29
CA ARG A 160 5.41 -7.92 18.63
C ARG A 160 6.50 -7.95 17.57
N GLU A 161 6.13 -8.35 16.34
CA GLU A 161 7.11 -8.56 15.27
C GLU A 161 6.46 -8.54 13.89
N ARG A 162 7.26 -8.45 12.84
CA ARG A 162 6.86 -8.65 11.45
C ARG A 162 7.06 -10.11 11.04
N ARG A 163 6.26 -10.58 10.09
CA ARG A 163 6.46 -11.89 9.47
C ARG A 163 7.39 -11.74 8.28
N GLU A 164 8.54 -12.42 8.33
CA GLU A 164 9.53 -12.40 7.24
C GLU A 164 9.36 -13.56 6.25
N VAL A 165 8.45 -14.49 6.50
CA VAL A 165 8.28 -15.74 5.74
C VAL A 165 8.14 -15.48 4.23
N LEU A 166 7.34 -14.51 3.83
CA LEU A 166 7.12 -14.20 2.42
C LEU A 166 8.39 -13.67 1.75
N ASN A 167 9.10 -12.75 2.41
CA ASN A 167 10.34 -12.19 1.91
C ASN A 167 11.44 -13.27 1.78
N GLU A 168 11.53 -14.16 2.75
CA GLU A 168 12.47 -15.28 2.69
C GLU A 168 12.18 -16.24 1.53
N VAL A 169 10.91 -16.55 1.30
CA VAL A 169 10.51 -17.40 0.17
C VAL A 169 10.94 -16.79 -1.16
N PHE A 170 10.64 -15.50 -1.38
CA PHE A 170 10.99 -14.83 -2.63
C PHE A 170 12.50 -14.66 -2.78
N ARG A 171 13.22 -14.31 -1.72
CA ARG A 171 14.68 -14.23 -1.76
C ARG A 171 15.30 -15.57 -2.17
N LYS A 172 14.87 -16.69 -1.56
CA LYS A 172 15.33 -18.02 -1.93
C LYS A 172 15.00 -18.39 -3.38
N ARG A 173 13.87 -17.93 -3.94
CA ARG A 173 13.53 -18.14 -5.36
C ARG A 173 14.48 -17.39 -6.28
N VAL A 174 14.78 -16.14 -6.00
CA VAL A 174 15.74 -15.33 -6.76
C VAL A 174 17.13 -16.00 -6.74
N GLU A 175 17.64 -16.35 -5.55
CA GLU A 175 18.94 -17.02 -5.39
C GLU A 175 19.03 -18.34 -6.17
N ARG A 176 17.93 -19.09 -6.26
CA ARG A 176 17.87 -20.35 -7.06
C ARG A 176 17.87 -20.07 -8.55
N ALA A 177 17.10 -19.08 -9.01
CA ALA A 177 17.08 -18.66 -10.41
C ALA A 177 18.47 -18.21 -10.88
N GLU A 178 19.18 -17.43 -10.07
CA GLU A 178 20.55 -16.99 -10.34
C GLU A 178 21.55 -18.17 -10.42
N LYS A 179 21.31 -19.24 -9.65
CA LYS A 179 22.12 -20.47 -9.69
C LYS A 179 21.73 -21.46 -10.80
N GLY A 180 20.76 -21.09 -11.67
CA GLY A 180 20.31 -21.93 -12.78
C GLY A 180 19.52 -23.18 -12.37
N VAL A 181 19.00 -23.25 -11.15
CA VAL A 181 18.17 -24.36 -10.67
C VAL A 181 16.75 -24.18 -11.18
N SER A 182 16.30 -25.03 -12.11
CA SER A 182 14.95 -24.95 -12.70
C SER A 182 13.86 -25.29 -11.67
N GLU A 183 12.65 -24.70 -11.86
CA GLU A 183 11.48 -24.95 -10.98
C GLU A 183 11.01 -26.44 -11.02
N GLU A 184 11.33 -27.19 -12.06
CA GLU A 184 10.99 -28.63 -12.19
C GLU A 184 11.63 -29.52 -11.11
N SER A 185 12.70 -29.06 -10.46
CA SER A 185 13.33 -29.81 -9.36
C SER A 185 12.62 -29.69 -8.01
N MET A 186 11.51 -28.95 -7.93
CA MET A 186 10.77 -28.69 -6.68
C MET A 186 9.58 -29.63 -6.44
N GLN A 187 9.27 -30.57 -7.35
CA GLN A 187 8.16 -31.52 -7.22
C GLN A 187 8.59 -32.94 -6.82
N ARG A 188 9.81 -33.11 -6.31
CA ARG A 188 10.25 -34.41 -5.78
C ARG A 188 10.57 -34.34 -4.30
#